data_3a5f1ca8b0f177c5112b48d1e7270ff2
#
_entry.id   3a5f1ca8b0f177c5112b48d1e7270ff2
#
_cell.length_a   1.000
_cell.length_b   1.000
_cell.length_c   1.000
_cell.angle_alpha   90.00
_cell.angle_beta   90.00
_cell.angle_gamma   90.00
#
_symmetry.space_group_name_H-M   'P 1'
#
loop_
_entity.id
_entity.type
_entity.pdbx_description
1 polymer ?
#
loop_
_entity_poly.entity_id
_entity_poly.type
_entity_poly.pdbx_seq_one_letter_code
_entity_poly.pdbx_strand_id
1 'polypeptide(L)'
;MKPTLLTAFCLLLITVFSCFHPAIARAVTPTGGAPAKITLVEPAAADNLQKLQETNACVGCDFKGISLKDLNLSSANLEGANLSQADLERTNLQGANLKGTDLRGADLGKTLLAGADLSGANLLGADLEKANLQGANLTNANLQKADLEKANLTHARLDGANLQDADGEGMIGVDPNQFNS
;
A
#
# COMPACT_ATOMS: atom_id res chain seq x y z
N MET A 1 1.05 66.98 -14.27
CA MET A 1 2.14 66.66 -13.34
C MET A 1 2.11 65.18 -13.12
N LYS A 2 3.21 64.50 -13.33
CA LYS A 2 3.38 63.04 -13.41
C LYS A 2 3.26 62.36 -12.06
N PRO A 3 2.75 61.11 -11.97
CA PRO A 3 3.23 60.17 -10.98
C PRO A 3 4.17 59.19 -11.64
N THR A 4 5.28 59.07 -10.99
CA THR A 4 6.45 58.25 -11.24
C THR A 4 6.15 56.76 -10.90
N LEU A 5 6.56 55.91 -11.78
CA LEU A 5 7.43 54.70 -11.57
C LEU A 5 7.51 54.18 -10.13
N LEU A 6 6.80 53.08 -9.89
CA LEU A 6 7.21 52.09 -8.89
C LEU A 6 6.70 50.71 -9.28
N THR A 7 7.11 50.24 -10.45
CA THR A 7 6.90 48.85 -10.85
C THR A 7 8.15 48.37 -11.56
N ALA A 8 9.16 48.02 -10.81
CA ALA A 8 10.29 47.19 -11.27
C ALA A 8 11.31 47.11 -10.14
N PHE A 9 11.09 46.26 -9.15
CA PHE A 9 12.18 45.69 -8.32
C PHE A 9 11.61 44.57 -7.42
N CYS A 10 11.18 43.50 -8.05
CA CYS A 10 10.93 42.25 -7.30
C CYS A 10 11.34 41.06 -8.15
N LEU A 11 12.43 41.20 -8.86
CA LEU A 11 13.11 40.11 -9.54
C LEU A 11 14.60 40.28 -9.24
N LEU A 12 15.08 39.65 -8.22
CA LEU A 12 16.43 39.13 -7.97
C LEU A 12 16.76 39.14 -6.47
N LEU A 13 16.28 38.17 -5.77
CA LEU A 13 16.91 37.67 -4.51
C LEU A 13 16.41 36.28 -4.22
N ILE A 14 16.68 35.33 -5.13
CA ILE A 14 16.67 33.91 -4.83
C ILE A 14 18.12 33.54 -4.61
N THR A 15 18.63 33.80 -3.43
CA THR A 15 19.86 33.17 -2.96
C THR A 15 19.75 33.02 -1.44
N VAL A 16 19.80 31.75 -1.03
CA VAL A 16 20.23 31.29 0.29
C VAL A 16 19.36 31.72 1.48
N PHE A 17 18.23 31.04 1.63
CA PHE A 17 17.74 30.79 2.98
C PHE A 17 17.35 29.30 3.08
N SER A 18 18.37 28.50 3.38
CA SER A 18 18.20 27.20 3.99
C SER A 18 17.63 27.47 5.37
N CYS A 19 16.32 27.59 5.49
CA CYS A 19 15.64 27.79 6.74
C CYS A 19 14.65 26.67 6.95
N PHE A 20 14.96 25.84 7.92
CA PHE A 20 14.02 25.18 8.81
C PHE A 20 12.55 25.36 8.40
N HIS A 21 12.02 24.38 7.69
CA HIS A 21 10.57 24.22 7.61
C HIS A 21 10.12 23.56 8.90
N PRO A 22 9.34 24.25 9.75
CA PRO A 22 8.61 23.54 10.78
C PRO A 22 7.63 22.62 10.04
N ALA A 23 7.68 21.34 10.40
CA ALA A 23 6.76 20.34 9.90
C ALA A 23 5.31 20.82 10.12
N ILE A 24 4.70 21.38 9.10
CA ILE A 24 3.27 21.68 9.12
C ILE A 24 2.57 20.36 8.91
N ALA A 25 2.08 19.76 9.97
CA ALA A 25 1.14 18.67 9.91
C ALA A 25 -0.08 19.14 9.10
N ARG A 26 -0.14 18.76 7.81
CA ARG A 26 -1.35 18.97 7.02
C ARG A 26 -2.40 17.99 7.49
N ALA A 27 -3.36 18.51 8.26
CA ALA A 27 -4.58 17.79 8.53
C ALA A 27 -5.35 17.63 7.22
N VAL A 28 -5.49 16.41 6.73
CA VAL A 28 -6.47 16.08 5.69
C VAL A 28 -7.83 16.10 6.38
N THR A 29 -8.64 17.13 6.13
CA THR A 29 -10.00 17.20 6.64
C THR A 29 -10.92 16.36 5.76
N PRO A 30 -11.54 15.30 6.27
CA PRO A 30 -12.64 14.65 5.55
C PRO A 30 -13.89 15.54 5.68
N THR A 31 -14.49 15.87 4.56
CA THR A 31 -15.82 16.49 4.51
C THR A 31 -16.88 15.48 4.93
N GLY A 32 -17.44 15.65 6.10
CA GLY A 32 -18.72 15.04 6.52
C GLY A 32 -18.64 13.92 7.55
N GLY A 33 -18.92 14.22 8.80
CA GLY A 33 -19.55 13.32 9.77
C GLY A 33 -18.63 12.51 10.70
N ALA A 34 -18.61 12.87 11.98
CA ALA A 34 -17.99 12.28 13.18
C ALA A 34 -16.48 12.59 13.38
N PRO A 35 -16.04 12.79 14.63
CA PRO A 35 -14.66 13.12 14.90
C PRO A 35 -13.77 11.90 14.62
N ALA A 36 -13.18 11.89 13.42
CA ALA A 36 -12.15 10.94 13.07
C ALA A 36 -10.99 11.11 14.08
N LYS A 37 -10.52 10.00 14.66
CA LYS A 37 -9.26 9.99 15.40
C LYS A 37 -8.20 10.58 14.46
N ILE A 38 -7.66 11.74 14.81
CA ILE A 38 -6.50 12.31 14.12
C ILE A 38 -5.34 11.37 14.43
N THR A 39 -5.12 10.40 13.56
CA THR A 39 -3.89 9.63 13.60
C THR A 39 -2.80 10.55 13.06
N LEU A 40 -1.93 11.03 13.93
CA LEU A 40 -0.74 11.78 13.51
C LEU A 40 0.09 10.81 12.67
N VAL A 41 0.07 11.00 11.35
CA VAL A 41 0.96 10.28 10.46
C VAL A 41 2.38 10.77 10.74
N GLU A 42 3.29 9.85 11.06
CA GLU A 42 4.71 10.18 11.22
C GLU A 42 5.19 10.95 9.99
N PRO A 43 6.02 11.99 10.14
CA PRO A 43 6.46 12.81 9.01
C PRO A 43 7.07 12.00 7.86
N ALA A 44 7.86 10.98 8.19
CA ALA A 44 8.46 10.06 7.21
C ALA A 44 7.40 9.28 6.39
N ALA A 45 6.29 8.93 7.01
CA ALA A 45 5.22 8.20 6.35
C ALA A 45 4.42 9.09 5.40
N ALA A 46 4.26 10.38 5.74
CA ALA A 46 3.64 11.37 4.84
C ALA A 46 4.50 11.60 3.60
N ASP A 47 5.82 11.70 3.76
CA ASP A 47 6.78 11.84 2.66
C ASP A 47 6.78 10.59 1.76
N ASN A 48 6.72 9.40 2.35
CA ASN A 48 6.62 8.14 1.60
C ASN A 48 5.32 8.07 0.79
N LEU A 49 4.19 8.50 1.36
CA LEU A 49 2.90 8.51 0.66
C LEU A 49 2.92 9.50 -0.50
N GLN A 50 3.46 10.68 -0.30
CA GLN A 50 3.62 11.67 -1.37
C GLN A 50 4.50 11.10 -2.49
N LYS A 51 5.65 10.53 -2.16
CA LYS A 51 6.54 9.88 -3.12
C LYS A 51 5.81 8.79 -3.92
N LEU A 52 5.06 7.92 -3.24
CA LEU A 52 4.29 6.86 -3.89
C LEU A 52 3.26 7.43 -4.86
N GLN A 53 2.54 8.48 -4.48
CA GLN A 53 1.54 9.14 -5.34
C GLN A 53 2.16 9.84 -6.56
N GLU A 54 3.33 10.44 -6.40
CA GLU A 54 3.99 11.19 -7.48
C GLU A 54 4.71 10.27 -8.47
N THR A 55 5.30 9.17 -7.98
CA THR A 55 6.20 8.33 -8.79
C THR A 55 5.67 6.93 -9.06
N ASN A 56 4.56 6.54 -8.43
CA ASN A 56 4.04 5.17 -8.39
C ASN A 56 5.09 4.15 -7.91
N ALA A 57 6.07 4.58 -7.09
CA ALA A 57 7.14 3.73 -6.59
C ALA A 57 7.61 4.15 -5.20
N CYS A 58 7.74 3.17 -4.30
CA CYS A 58 8.28 3.38 -2.96
C CYS A 58 8.97 2.11 -2.43
N VAL A 59 10.07 1.73 -3.07
CA VAL A 59 10.86 0.55 -2.70
C VAL A 59 11.41 0.71 -1.29
N GLY A 60 11.20 -0.31 -0.43
CA GLY A 60 11.66 -0.33 0.95
C GLY A 60 11.05 0.71 1.89
N CYS A 61 10.01 1.42 1.46
CA CYS A 61 9.36 2.44 2.27
C CYS A 61 8.59 1.82 3.45
N ASP A 62 8.48 2.59 4.53
CA ASP A 62 7.67 2.20 5.69
C ASP A 62 6.26 2.82 5.60
N PHE A 63 5.28 1.93 5.50
CA PHE A 63 3.84 2.21 5.49
C PHE A 63 3.12 1.45 6.60
N LYS A 64 3.83 1.06 7.65
CA LYS A 64 3.25 0.30 8.76
C LYS A 64 2.02 0.99 9.35
N GLY A 65 0.90 0.27 9.40
CA GLY A 65 -0.36 0.73 10.00
C GLY A 65 -1.02 1.92 9.29
N ILE A 66 -0.57 2.28 8.09
CA ILE A 66 -1.15 3.38 7.31
C ILE A 66 -2.38 2.89 6.55
N SER A 67 -3.35 3.77 6.37
CA SER A 67 -4.47 3.50 5.47
C SER A 67 -4.13 3.95 4.04
N LEU A 68 -4.12 2.97 3.13
CA LEU A 68 -4.01 3.13 1.68
C LEU A 68 -5.32 2.72 0.99
N LYS A 69 -6.38 2.57 1.77
CA LYS A 69 -7.70 2.12 1.36
C LYS A 69 -8.26 2.90 0.18
N ASP A 70 -8.90 2.19 -0.74
CA ASP A 70 -9.53 2.75 -1.95
C ASP A 70 -8.54 3.45 -2.93
N LEU A 71 -7.22 3.38 -2.72
CA LEU A 71 -6.25 4.00 -3.62
C LEU A 71 -6.05 3.18 -4.90
N ASN A 72 -5.70 3.88 -5.97
CA ASN A 72 -5.23 3.22 -7.19
C ASN A 72 -3.69 3.20 -7.20
N LEU A 73 -3.14 2.02 -6.92
CA LEU A 73 -1.72 1.70 -6.91
C LEU A 73 -1.38 0.62 -7.96
N SER A 74 -2.16 0.59 -9.06
CA SER A 74 -1.90 -0.36 -10.13
C SER A 74 -0.50 -0.17 -10.71
N SER A 75 0.19 -1.29 -10.92
CA SER A 75 1.60 -1.34 -11.38
C SER A 75 2.58 -0.58 -10.47
N ALA A 76 2.22 -0.28 -9.22
CA ALA A 76 3.12 0.37 -8.29
C ALA A 76 4.33 -0.52 -7.95
N ASN A 77 5.49 0.09 -7.76
CA ASN A 77 6.65 -0.61 -7.25
C ASN A 77 6.80 -0.39 -5.74
N LEU A 78 6.42 -1.42 -4.98
CA LEU A 78 6.46 -1.46 -3.51
C LEU A 78 7.43 -2.55 -3.01
N GLU A 79 8.39 -2.97 -3.84
CA GLU A 79 9.34 -4.03 -3.49
C GLU A 79 10.00 -3.78 -2.13
N GLY A 80 9.95 -4.79 -1.25
CA GLY A 80 10.54 -4.74 0.09
C GLY A 80 9.93 -3.72 1.05
N ALA A 81 8.81 -3.07 0.69
CA ALA A 81 8.15 -2.11 1.59
C ALA A 81 7.59 -2.80 2.85
N ASN A 82 7.52 -2.06 3.94
CA ASN A 82 6.83 -2.48 5.16
C ASN A 82 5.37 -1.97 5.12
N LEU A 83 4.45 -2.87 4.84
CA LEU A 83 3.00 -2.66 4.83
C LEU A 83 2.33 -3.41 5.99
N SER A 84 3.09 -3.80 7.03
CA SER A 84 2.53 -4.53 8.16
C SER A 84 1.43 -3.73 8.85
N GLN A 85 0.29 -4.39 9.10
CA GLN A 85 -0.90 -3.78 9.71
C GLN A 85 -1.50 -2.60 8.92
N ALA A 86 -1.11 -2.40 7.66
CA ALA A 86 -1.69 -1.37 6.81
C ALA A 86 -3.13 -1.75 6.40
N ASP A 87 -3.99 -0.74 6.22
CA ASP A 87 -5.32 -0.90 5.64
C ASP A 87 -5.22 -0.68 4.13
N LEU A 88 -5.37 -1.77 3.38
CA LEU A 88 -5.35 -1.83 1.92
C LEU A 88 -6.73 -2.26 1.37
N GLU A 89 -7.80 -2.23 2.21
CA GLU A 89 -9.13 -2.67 1.76
C GLU A 89 -9.54 -1.94 0.47
N ARG A 90 -9.98 -2.69 -0.52
CA ARG A 90 -10.42 -2.20 -1.84
C ARG A 90 -9.36 -1.42 -2.64
N THR A 91 -8.10 -1.48 -2.25
CA THR A 91 -7.00 -0.87 -3.02
C THR A 91 -6.81 -1.60 -4.35
N ASN A 92 -6.54 -0.86 -5.42
CA ASN A 92 -6.16 -1.45 -6.69
C ASN A 92 -4.63 -1.61 -6.76
N LEU A 93 -4.14 -2.85 -6.68
CA LEU A 93 -2.74 -3.25 -6.78
C LEU A 93 -2.50 -4.17 -8.01
N GLN A 94 -3.35 -4.09 -9.04
CA GLN A 94 -3.19 -4.91 -10.24
C GLN A 94 -1.81 -4.71 -10.88
N GLY A 95 -1.10 -5.82 -11.10
CA GLY A 95 0.24 -5.81 -11.68
C GLY A 95 1.32 -5.13 -10.84
N ALA A 96 1.04 -4.79 -9.57
CA ALA A 96 2.02 -4.18 -8.69
C ALA A 96 3.18 -5.13 -8.36
N ASN A 97 4.37 -4.59 -8.14
CA ASN A 97 5.51 -5.29 -7.61
C ASN A 97 5.52 -5.18 -6.07
N LEU A 98 5.12 -6.27 -5.42
CA LEU A 98 5.07 -6.45 -3.96
C LEU A 98 6.10 -7.50 -3.50
N LYS A 99 7.14 -7.75 -4.29
CA LYS A 99 8.15 -8.76 -3.99
C LYS A 99 8.82 -8.48 -2.66
N GLY A 100 8.85 -9.50 -1.79
CA GLY A 100 9.48 -9.41 -0.47
C GLY A 100 8.89 -8.37 0.48
N THR A 101 7.67 -7.87 0.24
CA THR A 101 6.99 -6.93 1.14
C THR A 101 6.63 -7.59 2.46
N ASP A 102 6.64 -6.81 3.52
CA ASP A 102 6.06 -7.20 4.81
C ASP A 102 4.59 -6.77 4.88
N LEU A 103 3.67 -7.71 4.75
CA LEU A 103 2.22 -7.53 4.78
C LEU A 103 1.58 -8.19 6.01
N ARG A 104 2.36 -8.47 7.06
CA ARG A 104 1.84 -9.15 8.26
C ARG A 104 0.68 -8.40 8.89
N GLY A 105 -0.46 -9.11 9.03
CA GLY A 105 -1.68 -8.55 9.62
C GLY A 105 -2.26 -7.35 8.86
N ALA A 106 -1.88 -7.14 7.61
CA ALA A 106 -2.49 -6.13 6.76
C ALA A 106 -3.93 -6.51 6.38
N ASP A 107 -4.79 -5.53 6.23
CA ASP A 107 -6.13 -5.69 5.67
C ASP A 107 -6.07 -5.51 4.15
N LEU A 108 -6.21 -6.60 3.43
CA LEU A 108 -6.25 -6.69 1.97
C LEU A 108 -7.66 -7.11 1.49
N GLY A 109 -8.67 -6.96 2.32
CA GLY A 109 -10.05 -7.34 2.00
C GLY A 109 -10.53 -6.70 0.70
N LYS A 110 -11.04 -7.49 -0.24
CA LYS A 110 -11.54 -7.03 -1.57
C LYS A 110 -10.51 -6.29 -2.42
N THR A 111 -9.22 -6.39 -2.10
CA THR A 111 -8.13 -5.78 -2.86
C THR A 111 -8.00 -6.40 -4.25
N LEU A 112 -7.69 -5.60 -5.25
CA LEU A 112 -7.43 -6.07 -6.61
C LEU A 112 -5.93 -6.33 -6.77
N LEU A 113 -5.52 -7.61 -6.77
CA LEU A 113 -4.13 -8.07 -6.87
C LEU A 113 -3.88 -8.89 -8.15
N ALA A 114 -4.77 -8.79 -9.16
CA ALA A 114 -4.62 -9.59 -10.36
C ALA A 114 -3.27 -9.31 -11.05
N GLY A 115 -2.49 -10.38 -11.27
CA GLY A 115 -1.17 -10.30 -11.90
C GLY A 115 -0.08 -9.63 -11.06
N ALA A 116 -0.33 -9.32 -9.79
CA ALA A 116 0.69 -8.74 -8.91
C ALA A 116 1.82 -9.75 -8.58
N ASP A 117 3.04 -9.26 -8.37
CA ASP A 117 4.16 -10.07 -7.89
C ASP A 117 4.32 -9.95 -6.38
N LEU A 118 3.87 -10.97 -5.66
CA LEU A 118 3.98 -11.14 -4.20
C LEU A 118 5.05 -12.18 -3.84
N SER A 119 5.98 -12.48 -4.75
CA SER A 119 6.99 -13.51 -4.49
C SER A 119 7.82 -13.17 -3.25
N GLY A 120 7.92 -14.14 -2.33
CA GLY A 120 8.61 -13.97 -1.05
C GLY A 120 7.99 -12.97 -0.08
N ALA A 121 6.79 -12.45 -0.36
CA ALA A 121 6.10 -11.55 0.56
C ALA A 121 5.68 -12.27 1.85
N ASN A 122 5.65 -11.54 2.96
CA ASN A 122 5.19 -12.06 4.25
C ASN A 122 3.77 -11.59 4.55
N LEU A 123 2.81 -12.48 4.33
CA LEU A 123 1.37 -12.27 4.53
C LEU A 123 0.86 -12.97 5.80
N LEU A 124 1.73 -13.22 6.79
CA LEU A 124 1.34 -13.90 8.04
C LEU A 124 0.14 -13.20 8.69
N GLY A 125 -0.99 -13.91 8.80
CA GLY A 125 -2.21 -13.40 9.41
C GLY A 125 -2.84 -12.19 8.69
N ALA A 126 -2.53 -11.97 7.43
CA ALA A 126 -3.18 -10.94 6.63
C ALA A 126 -4.63 -11.33 6.31
N ASP A 127 -5.52 -10.36 6.21
CA ASP A 127 -6.87 -10.52 5.73
C ASP A 127 -6.91 -10.32 4.21
N LEU A 128 -7.28 -11.36 3.47
CA LEU A 128 -7.44 -11.38 2.01
C LEU A 128 -8.88 -11.76 1.62
N GLU A 129 -9.86 -11.57 2.55
CA GLU A 129 -11.26 -11.92 2.28
C GLU A 129 -11.73 -11.28 0.96
N LYS A 130 -12.20 -12.12 0.04
CA LYS A 130 -12.69 -11.67 -1.28
C LYS A 130 -11.66 -10.95 -2.15
N ALA A 131 -10.38 -11.02 -1.84
CA ALA A 131 -9.33 -10.44 -2.67
C ALA A 131 -9.26 -11.13 -4.04
N ASN A 132 -8.93 -10.36 -5.08
CA ASN A 132 -8.72 -10.89 -6.42
C ASN A 132 -7.22 -11.08 -6.69
N LEU A 133 -6.73 -12.30 -6.54
CA LEU A 133 -5.34 -12.72 -6.76
C LEU A 133 -5.17 -13.46 -8.10
N GLN A 134 -6.09 -13.28 -9.05
CA GLN A 134 -6.03 -13.98 -10.33
C GLN A 134 -4.68 -13.75 -11.03
N GLY A 135 -3.96 -14.85 -11.32
CA GLY A 135 -2.65 -14.80 -11.98
C GLY A 135 -1.54 -14.17 -11.16
N ALA A 136 -1.75 -13.88 -9.88
CA ALA A 136 -0.71 -13.35 -9.01
C ALA A 136 0.42 -14.35 -8.78
N ASN A 137 1.62 -13.86 -8.56
CA ASN A 137 2.78 -14.67 -8.21
C ASN A 137 3.01 -14.66 -6.69
N LEU A 138 2.66 -15.75 -6.02
CA LEU A 138 2.84 -15.97 -4.57
C LEU A 138 3.98 -16.96 -4.29
N THR A 139 4.88 -17.18 -5.24
CA THR A 139 6.00 -18.12 -5.08
C THR A 139 6.81 -17.78 -3.82
N ASN A 140 6.99 -18.76 -2.91
CA ASN A 140 7.66 -18.62 -1.62
C ASN A 140 7.04 -17.55 -0.69
N ALA A 141 5.82 -17.12 -0.90
CA ALA A 141 5.12 -16.23 0.03
C ALA A 141 4.72 -16.95 1.33
N ASN A 142 4.71 -16.24 2.43
CA ASN A 142 4.24 -16.76 3.70
C ASN A 142 2.77 -16.30 3.95
N LEU A 143 1.83 -17.20 3.74
CA LEU A 143 0.40 -17.02 3.95
C LEU A 143 -0.11 -17.71 5.23
N GLN A 144 0.81 -18.05 6.15
CA GLN A 144 0.43 -18.71 7.38
C GLN A 144 -0.64 -17.91 8.14
N LYS A 145 -1.74 -18.55 8.52
CA LYS A 145 -2.87 -17.92 9.22
C LYS A 145 -3.53 -16.75 8.48
N ALA A 146 -3.30 -16.62 7.19
CA ALA A 146 -4.01 -15.64 6.38
C ALA A 146 -5.47 -16.05 6.20
N ASP A 147 -6.36 -15.07 6.14
CA ASP A 147 -7.76 -15.26 5.77
C ASP A 147 -7.89 -15.10 4.25
N LEU A 148 -8.23 -16.18 3.56
CA LEU A 148 -8.45 -16.24 2.11
C LEU A 148 -9.93 -16.53 1.78
N GLU A 149 -10.85 -16.29 2.73
CA GLU A 149 -12.27 -16.59 2.53
C GLU A 149 -12.77 -15.92 1.22
N LYS A 150 -13.28 -16.75 0.32
CA LYS A 150 -13.81 -16.32 -0.99
C LYS A 150 -12.81 -15.60 -1.88
N ALA A 151 -11.50 -15.66 -1.60
CA ALA A 151 -10.47 -15.11 -2.48
C ALA A 151 -10.41 -15.84 -3.82
N ASN A 152 -10.07 -15.12 -4.89
CA ASN A 152 -9.87 -15.68 -6.22
C ASN A 152 -8.38 -15.87 -6.53
N LEU A 153 -7.91 -17.11 -6.48
CA LEU A 153 -6.53 -17.49 -6.82
C LEU A 153 -6.42 -18.19 -8.20
N THR A 154 -7.41 -18.03 -9.06
CA THR A 154 -7.39 -18.65 -10.39
C THR A 154 -6.10 -18.31 -11.13
N HIS A 155 -5.33 -19.31 -11.55
CA HIS A 155 -4.02 -19.19 -12.18
C HIS A 155 -2.93 -18.50 -11.32
N ALA A 156 -3.13 -18.33 -10.04
CA ALA A 156 -2.06 -17.86 -9.16
C ALA A 156 -0.96 -18.92 -9.01
N ARG A 157 0.28 -18.47 -8.82
CA ARG A 157 1.42 -19.35 -8.59
C ARG A 157 1.72 -19.41 -7.11
N LEU A 158 1.66 -20.62 -6.54
CA LEU A 158 1.84 -20.89 -5.11
C LEU A 158 3.07 -21.78 -4.83
N ASP A 159 4.00 -21.90 -5.77
CA ASP A 159 5.18 -22.74 -5.61
C ASP A 159 5.97 -22.37 -4.35
N GLY A 160 6.07 -23.26 -3.37
CA GLY A 160 6.75 -23.02 -2.10
C GLY A 160 6.06 -22.04 -1.15
N ALA A 161 4.83 -21.63 -1.43
CA ALA A 161 4.06 -20.80 -0.50
C ALA A 161 3.68 -21.58 0.77
N ASN A 162 3.75 -20.93 1.92
CA ASN A 162 3.33 -21.50 3.20
C ASN A 162 1.87 -21.10 3.50
N LEU A 163 0.95 -22.04 3.42
CA LEU A 163 -0.48 -21.88 3.67
C LEU A 163 -0.92 -22.48 5.01
N GLN A 164 0.01 -22.83 5.91
CA GLN A 164 -0.30 -23.45 7.17
C GLN A 164 -1.32 -22.62 7.98
N ASP A 165 -2.37 -23.28 8.46
CA ASP A 165 -3.44 -22.63 9.24
C ASP A 165 -4.18 -21.48 8.51
N ALA A 166 -4.02 -21.32 7.18
CA ALA A 166 -4.78 -20.35 6.42
C ALA A 166 -6.25 -20.78 6.28
N ASP A 167 -7.17 -19.82 6.32
CA ASP A 167 -8.58 -20.05 6.04
C ASP A 167 -8.87 -19.86 4.55
N GLY A 168 -9.28 -20.91 3.87
CA GLY A 168 -9.61 -20.89 2.44
C GLY A 168 -11.08 -21.20 2.14
N GLU A 169 -12.02 -20.94 3.06
CA GLU A 169 -13.42 -21.25 2.82
C GLU A 169 -13.96 -20.49 1.59
N GLY A 170 -14.53 -21.23 0.65
CA GLY A 170 -15.11 -20.65 -0.57
C GLY A 170 -14.11 -20.03 -1.56
N MET A 171 -12.82 -20.18 -1.32
CA MET A 171 -11.76 -19.77 -2.24
C MET A 171 -11.89 -20.50 -3.59
N ILE A 172 -11.49 -19.85 -4.69
CA ILE A 172 -11.51 -20.44 -6.02
C ILE A 172 -10.12 -20.44 -6.67
N GLY A 173 -9.89 -21.45 -7.53
CA GLY A 173 -8.68 -21.53 -8.34
C GLY A 173 -7.52 -22.33 -7.74
N VAL A 174 -7.68 -22.91 -6.56
CA VAL A 174 -6.68 -23.77 -5.89
C VAL A 174 -7.34 -25.07 -5.44
N ASP A 175 -6.59 -26.17 -5.46
CA ASP A 175 -7.05 -27.44 -4.90
C ASP A 175 -7.07 -27.31 -3.35
N PRO A 176 -8.23 -27.53 -2.70
CA PRO A 176 -8.35 -27.47 -1.25
C PRO A 176 -7.39 -28.42 -0.50
N ASN A 177 -6.90 -29.46 -1.16
CA ASN A 177 -5.95 -30.40 -0.55
C ASN A 177 -4.52 -29.81 -0.40
N GLN A 178 -4.22 -28.70 -1.03
CA GLN A 178 -2.92 -28.01 -0.89
C GLN A 178 -2.75 -27.34 0.48
N PHE A 179 -3.84 -27.13 1.23
CA PHE A 179 -3.82 -26.50 2.56
C PHE A 179 -3.48 -27.48 3.70
N ASN A 180 -3.47 -28.78 3.47
CA ASN A 180 -3.32 -29.81 4.50
C ASN A 180 -2.02 -30.62 4.38
N SER A 181 -1.04 -30.14 3.63
CA SER A 181 0.23 -30.84 3.40
C SER A 181 1.41 -30.25 4.18
#